data_e09ea324008d1e93d2d0f1b9e5491bcc
#
_entry.id   e09ea324008d1e93d2d0f1b9e5491bcc
#
_cell.length_a   1.000
_cell.length_b   1.000
_cell.length_c   1.000
_cell.angle_alpha   90.00
_cell.angle_beta   90.00
_cell.angle_gamma   90.00
#
_symmetry.space_group_name_H-M   'P 1'
#
loop_
_entity.id
_entity.type
_entity.pdbx_description
1 polymer ?
#
loop_
_entity_poly.entity_id
_entity_poly.type
_entity_poly.pdbx_seq_one_letter_code
_entity_poly.pdbx_strand_id
1 'polypeptide(L)'
;MTTDPKNKAPGNAVPPMKPTFAPPDPPAGAAAGPASSTWAVAPQAPLRQPPRSAADATRYLCVAVQLDSELCDRAVESVLKEPHRTVAFSPGVDLVCVLRYAIAAQVRQAATRALLTLVAIGLLASFAFQSFPDSTETVLPVPLPSLVVPLLCVAWGIVLAERLITFYGVLRAKLSRDSFDPARAPRADPNEEKLLSQVAAEALKGNVSVFSGFEPFLGYGRLVAPWNFTIAVDRPDEQSEDVVPFTLQELTAEVTGALRALGLPGVAVSERVFVNGADLAQGLDPALRRLLLPQPDGRPRTELRPDVLDGLREDGSGRARPYLITTVSGWSGELVVGSVVRFSLSAARDLLFVEGGTTLLPPIHHRYHQVDHLLDHPTWRQLLALVASSAGAVPRGLIVSPFKTFELLVGGLTDRRKKKEQLRLIALGAFNHGAELSIREAAAEPRFHRYFQQVDSQMYTKIVERRALDALTDFLADRQVDVSELRERQSVIYNGGVFASGNANVSFVNSPVAAGAGSRLVRLAERASGSRRKEGR
;
A
#
# COMPACT_ATOMS: atom_id res chain seq x y z
N MET A 1 -18.83 -55.55 50.35
CA MET A 1 -19.44 -54.60 51.31
C MET A 1 -19.61 -53.28 50.56
N THR A 2 -20.79 -53.10 49.97
CA THR A 2 -21.89 -52.22 50.42
C THR A 2 -21.43 -50.74 50.42
N THR A 3 -22.00 -49.76 49.72
CA THR A 3 -23.34 -49.55 49.19
C THR A 3 -23.30 -48.21 48.36
N ASP A 4 -24.03 -48.21 47.33
CA ASP A 4 -24.68 -47.12 46.57
C ASP A 4 -25.54 -46.19 47.49
N PRO A 5 -26.26 -45.16 47.01
CA PRO A 5 -26.21 -44.22 45.86
C PRO A 5 -26.69 -42.80 46.19
N LYS A 6 -26.87 -41.99 45.09
CA LYS A 6 -27.80 -40.84 44.97
C LYS A 6 -27.27 -39.45 45.35
N ASN A 7 -27.04 -38.62 44.30
CA ASN A 7 -27.83 -37.40 44.22
C ASN A 7 -27.91 -36.89 42.75
N LYS A 8 -29.13 -37.00 42.20
CA LYS A 8 -29.58 -36.40 40.96
C LYS A 8 -30.08 -34.99 41.27
N ALA A 9 -29.55 -33.98 40.57
CA ALA A 9 -30.18 -32.68 40.46
C ALA A 9 -30.79 -32.51 39.06
N PRO A 10 -31.95 -31.83 38.91
CA PRO A 10 -32.75 -31.87 37.68
C PRO A 10 -32.26 -30.88 36.64
N GLY A 11 -32.24 -31.32 35.38
CA GLY A 11 -31.96 -30.50 34.23
C GLY A 11 -33.13 -29.58 33.90
N ASN A 12 -32.84 -28.29 33.81
CA ASN A 12 -33.73 -27.32 33.20
C ASN A 12 -33.50 -27.30 31.69
N ALA A 13 -34.42 -27.94 30.96
CA ALA A 13 -34.51 -27.81 29.51
C ALA A 13 -35.17 -26.47 29.18
N VAL A 14 -34.43 -25.60 28.47
CA VAL A 14 -34.96 -24.37 27.86
C VAL A 14 -35.63 -24.77 26.54
N PRO A 15 -36.91 -24.43 26.29
CA PRO A 15 -37.55 -24.71 25.01
C PRO A 15 -37.02 -23.79 23.89
N PRO A 16 -36.98 -24.27 22.63
CA PRO A 16 -36.47 -23.47 21.50
C PRO A 16 -37.48 -22.34 21.16
N MET A 17 -37.00 -21.09 21.21
CA MET A 17 -37.74 -19.94 20.66
C MET A 17 -37.77 -20.03 19.13
N LYS A 18 -38.97 -20.13 18.57
CA LYS A 18 -39.23 -19.89 17.14
C LYS A 18 -39.17 -18.38 16.88
N PRO A 19 -38.42 -17.89 15.89
CA PRO A 19 -38.57 -16.49 15.48
C PRO A 19 -39.81 -16.33 14.62
N THR A 20 -40.81 -15.61 15.15
CA THR A 20 -41.97 -15.17 14.40
C THR A 20 -41.67 -13.77 13.85
N PHE A 21 -41.16 -13.71 12.64
CA PHE A 21 -41.22 -12.52 11.82
C PHE A 21 -42.01 -12.86 10.56
N ALA A 22 -43.26 -12.39 10.53
CA ALA A 22 -44.06 -12.33 9.32
C ALA A 22 -43.72 -11.01 8.59
N PRO A 23 -43.50 -11.04 7.26
CA PRO A 23 -43.35 -9.79 6.50
C PRO A 23 -44.72 -9.10 6.37
N PRO A 24 -44.78 -7.75 6.33
CA PRO A 24 -46.00 -7.03 6.11
C PRO A 24 -46.50 -7.19 4.67
N ASP A 25 -47.82 -7.34 4.53
CA ASP A 25 -48.52 -7.45 3.24
C ASP A 25 -48.30 -6.19 2.37
N PRO A 26 -48.14 -6.32 1.03
CA PRO A 26 -48.08 -5.17 0.14
C PRO A 26 -49.44 -4.51 -0.04
N PRO A 27 -49.50 -3.17 -0.20
CA PRO A 27 -50.76 -2.47 -0.42
C PRO A 27 -51.35 -2.80 -1.78
N ALA A 28 -52.62 -3.12 -1.80
CA ALA A 28 -53.41 -3.40 -2.99
C ALA A 28 -53.63 -2.11 -3.82
N GLY A 29 -53.41 -2.21 -5.11
CA GLY A 29 -54.00 -1.34 -6.11
C GLY A 29 -53.06 -0.32 -6.78
N ALA A 30 -52.43 -0.72 -7.89
CA ALA A 30 -52.16 0.17 -9.03
C ALA A 30 -52.07 -0.67 -10.33
N ALA A 31 -52.93 -0.33 -11.25
CA ALA A 31 -53.13 -0.99 -12.54
C ALA A 31 -51.89 -0.82 -13.47
N ALA A 32 -51.53 -1.89 -14.14
CA ALA A 32 -50.45 -1.94 -15.16
C ALA A 32 -50.93 -1.25 -16.46
N GLY A 33 -50.17 -0.21 -16.86
CA GLY A 33 -50.19 0.32 -18.23
C GLY A 33 -48.91 -0.09 -18.97
N PRO A 34 -48.91 -0.25 -20.33
CA PRO A 34 -47.81 -0.81 -21.06
C PRO A 34 -46.61 0.13 -21.15
N ALA A 35 -45.44 -0.36 -20.72
CA ALA A 35 -44.18 0.37 -20.80
C ALA A 35 -43.63 0.37 -22.21
N SER A 36 -43.59 1.52 -22.86
CA SER A 36 -42.81 1.79 -24.06
C SER A 36 -41.34 2.07 -23.64
N SER A 37 -40.46 1.16 -24.02
CA SER A 37 -39.02 1.28 -23.82
C SER A 37 -38.39 2.23 -24.85
N THR A 38 -38.18 3.47 -24.46
CA THR A 38 -37.27 4.38 -25.18
C THR A 38 -36.02 4.57 -24.32
N TRP A 39 -34.94 3.92 -24.71
CA TRP A 39 -33.60 4.14 -24.14
C TRP A 39 -33.09 5.51 -24.60
N ALA A 40 -33.38 6.53 -23.83
CA ALA A 40 -32.71 7.82 -23.96
C ALA A 40 -31.32 7.69 -23.34
N VAL A 41 -30.28 7.83 -24.17
CA VAL A 41 -28.90 7.98 -23.72
C VAL A 41 -28.83 9.21 -22.82
N ALA A 42 -28.69 8.99 -21.52
CA ALA A 42 -28.51 10.07 -20.56
C ALA A 42 -27.17 10.80 -20.87
N PRO A 43 -27.14 12.14 -20.81
CA PRO A 43 -25.90 12.89 -20.97
C PRO A 43 -24.91 12.47 -19.88
N GLN A 44 -23.65 12.23 -20.28
CA GLN A 44 -22.56 11.86 -19.38
C GLN A 44 -22.46 12.94 -18.29
N ALA A 45 -22.77 12.54 -17.08
CA ALA A 45 -22.59 13.38 -15.91
C ALA A 45 -21.10 13.77 -15.78
N PRO A 46 -20.78 15.01 -15.39
CA PRO A 46 -19.39 15.43 -15.17
C PRO A 46 -18.73 14.48 -14.18
N LEU A 47 -17.45 14.17 -14.44
CA LEU A 47 -16.60 13.30 -13.63
C LEU A 47 -16.90 13.49 -12.14
N ARG A 48 -17.60 12.52 -11.55
CA ARG A 48 -17.90 12.54 -10.12
C ARG A 48 -16.58 12.62 -9.37
N GLN A 49 -16.47 13.62 -8.52
CA GLN A 49 -15.44 13.66 -7.49
C GLN A 49 -15.34 12.28 -6.84
N PRO A 50 -14.13 11.77 -6.59
CA PRO A 50 -13.97 10.48 -5.94
C PRO A 50 -14.81 10.45 -4.66
N PRO A 51 -15.46 9.33 -4.36
CA PRO A 51 -16.31 9.25 -3.18
C PRO A 51 -15.51 9.68 -1.95
N ARG A 52 -16.14 10.41 -1.03
CA ARG A 52 -15.50 10.94 0.21
C ARG A 52 -14.63 9.91 0.95
N SER A 53 -14.85 8.62 0.69
CA SER A 53 -14.09 7.51 1.23
C SER A 53 -12.61 7.47 0.80
N ALA A 54 -12.26 7.89 -0.41
CA ALA A 54 -10.86 7.92 -0.86
C ALA A 54 -10.07 9.09 -0.27
N ALA A 55 -10.76 10.13 0.20
CA ALA A 55 -10.14 11.31 0.79
C ALA A 55 -9.46 11.02 2.15
N ASP A 56 -9.98 10.07 2.94
CA ASP A 56 -9.44 9.80 4.27
C ASP A 56 -8.05 9.14 4.20
N ALA A 57 -7.82 8.17 3.30
CA ALA A 57 -6.49 7.57 3.13
C ALA A 57 -5.46 8.61 2.70
N THR A 58 -5.80 9.50 1.74
CA THR A 58 -4.94 10.60 1.32
C THR A 58 -4.64 11.54 2.49
N ARG A 59 -5.64 11.90 3.28
CA ARG A 59 -5.52 12.77 4.45
C ARG A 59 -4.56 12.20 5.48
N TYR A 60 -4.71 10.92 5.86
CA TYR A 60 -3.80 10.27 6.81
C TYR A 60 -2.37 10.15 6.28
N LEU A 61 -2.18 9.98 4.97
CA LEU A 61 -0.84 10.01 4.37
C LEU A 61 -0.24 11.42 4.40
N CYS A 62 -1.05 12.47 4.19
CA CYS A 62 -0.61 13.85 4.40
C CYS A 62 -0.20 14.09 5.86
N VAL A 63 -0.91 13.51 6.84
CA VAL A 63 -0.51 13.54 8.25
C VAL A 63 0.78 12.76 8.48
N ALA A 64 0.91 11.59 7.86
CA ALA A 64 2.08 10.73 8.00
C ALA A 64 3.38 11.46 7.59
N VAL A 65 3.40 12.11 6.44
CA VAL A 65 4.57 12.87 5.97
C VAL A 65 4.87 14.12 6.82
N GLN A 66 3.89 14.61 7.60
CA GLN A 66 4.11 15.70 8.55
C GLN A 66 4.72 15.23 9.87
N LEU A 67 4.34 14.04 10.34
CA LEU A 67 4.74 13.50 11.65
C LEU A 67 6.00 12.62 11.56
N ASP A 68 6.23 11.98 10.42
CA ASP A 68 7.35 11.07 10.19
C ASP A 68 8.32 11.65 9.17
N SER A 69 9.43 12.18 9.67
CA SER A 69 10.46 12.80 8.82
C SER A 69 11.16 11.80 7.91
N GLU A 70 11.28 10.53 8.32
CA GLU A 70 11.90 9.49 7.50
C GLU A 70 11.01 9.10 6.32
N LEU A 71 9.70 8.92 6.59
CA LEU A 71 8.73 8.69 5.52
C LEU A 71 8.66 9.87 4.57
N CYS A 72 8.70 11.10 5.10
CA CYS A 72 8.72 12.33 4.32
C CYS A 72 9.93 12.39 3.38
N ASP A 73 11.14 12.18 3.92
CA ASP A 73 12.39 12.23 3.17
C ASP A 73 12.41 11.13 2.09
N ARG A 74 12.04 9.89 2.44
CA ARG A 74 11.94 8.78 1.48
C ARG A 74 10.90 9.03 0.38
N ALA A 75 9.74 9.58 0.71
CA ALA A 75 8.69 9.87 -0.26
C ALA A 75 9.15 10.89 -1.31
N VAL A 76 9.81 11.96 -0.88
CA VAL A 76 10.32 12.99 -1.81
C VAL A 76 11.52 12.45 -2.61
N GLU A 77 12.45 11.73 -1.98
CA GLU A 77 13.63 11.19 -2.67
C GLU A 77 13.24 10.14 -3.72
N SER A 78 12.46 9.12 -3.33
CA SER A 78 12.17 7.98 -4.21
C SER A 78 11.16 8.30 -5.32
N VAL A 79 10.25 9.27 -5.10
CA VAL A 79 9.18 9.55 -6.06
C VAL A 79 9.47 10.79 -6.90
N LEU A 80 9.98 11.87 -6.27
CA LEU A 80 10.15 13.15 -6.93
C LEU A 80 11.57 13.36 -7.49
N LYS A 81 12.60 12.96 -6.71
CA LYS A 81 14.01 13.20 -7.07
C LYS A 81 14.64 12.11 -7.94
N GLU A 82 13.96 10.99 -8.18
CA GLU A 82 14.42 9.89 -9.01
C GLU A 82 13.78 9.95 -10.43
N PRO A 83 14.39 10.66 -11.39
CA PRO A 83 13.78 10.91 -12.71
C PRO A 83 13.77 9.65 -13.60
N HIS A 84 14.58 8.64 -13.30
CA HIS A 84 14.75 7.44 -14.11
C HIS A 84 13.95 6.24 -13.63
N ARG A 85 13.26 6.37 -12.46
CA ARG A 85 12.44 5.32 -11.86
C ARG A 85 10.96 5.59 -12.01
N THR A 86 10.18 4.53 -12.14
CA THR A 86 8.72 4.63 -12.13
C THR A 86 8.18 4.92 -10.73
N VAL A 87 6.97 5.42 -10.68
CA VAL A 87 6.23 5.68 -9.44
C VAL A 87 5.33 4.48 -9.15
N ALA A 88 5.35 3.97 -7.91
CA ALA A 88 4.46 2.89 -7.50
C ALA A 88 3.00 3.34 -7.54
N PHE A 89 2.15 2.49 -8.08
CA PHE A 89 0.71 2.71 -8.06
C PHE A 89 0.19 2.70 -6.61
N SER A 90 -0.73 3.60 -6.29
CA SER A 90 -1.33 3.70 -4.95
C SER A 90 -2.85 3.82 -5.09
N PRO A 91 -3.60 2.71 -4.97
CA PRO A 91 -5.05 2.72 -5.14
C PRO A 91 -5.74 3.70 -4.20
N GLY A 92 -6.61 4.55 -4.73
CA GLY A 92 -7.44 5.45 -3.93
C GLY A 92 -6.70 6.59 -3.22
N VAL A 93 -5.42 6.86 -3.56
CA VAL A 93 -4.62 7.91 -2.94
C VAL A 93 -4.27 9.00 -3.96
N ASP A 94 -4.49 10.27 -3.59
CA ASP A 94 -3.95 11.41 -4.32
C ASP A 94 -2.48 11.63 -3.92
N LEU A 95 -1.59 11.02 -4.69
CA LEU A 95 -0.16 11.06 -4.46
C LEU A 95 0.42 12.46 -4.58
N VAL A 96 -0.13 13.29 -5.48
CA VAL A 96 0.33 14.68 -5.68
C VAL A 96 0.03 15.53 -4.45
N CYS A 97 -1.17 15.38 -3.89
CA CYS A 97 -1.53 16.04 -2.64
C CYS A 97 -0.56 15.64 -1.51
N VAL A 98 -0.26 14.34 -1.35
CA VAL A 98 0.68 13.85 -0.32
C VAL A 98 2.08 14.43 -0.52
N LEU A 99 2.58 14.45 -1.76
CA LEU A 99 3.92 14.98 -2.06
C LEU A 99 4.01 16.50 -1.84
N ARG A 100 2.98 17.29 -2.15
CA ARG A 100 2.94 18.72 -1.82
C ARG A 100 3.05 18.96 -0.31
N TYR A 101 2.34 18.17 0.50
CA TYR A 101 2.49 18.23 1.96
C TYR A 101 3.86 17.76 2.43
N ALA A 102 4.47 16.76 1.77
CA ALA A 102 5.81 16.28 2.09
C ALA A 102 6.88 17.36 1.80
N ILE A 103 6.82 18.02 0.65
CA ILE A 103 7.72 19.13 0.30
C ILE A 103 7.61 20.26 1.34
N ALA A 104 6.39 20.67 1.67
CA ALA A 104 6.17 21.70 2.68
C ALA A 104 6.70 21.31 4.06
N ALA A 105 6.61 20.02 4.42
CA ALA A 105 7.18 19.47 5.65
C ALA A 105 8.71 19.50 5.62
N GLN A 106 9.34 19.10 4.52
CA GLN A 106 10.80 19.13 4.36
C GLN A 106 11.36 20.55 4.53
N VAL A 107 10.76 21.55 3.89
CA VAL A 107 11.19 22.95 4.02
C VAL A 107 11.14 23.41 5.48
N ARG A 108 10.03 23.14 6.17
CA ARG A 108 9.87 23.49 7.58
C ARG A 108 10.88 22.77 8.48
N GLN A 109 11.05 21.47 8.29
CA GLN A 109 12.02 20.66 9.04
C GLN A 109 13.46 21.09 8.77
N ALA A 110 13.80 21.44 7.52
CA ALA A 110 15.11 21.96 7.17
C ALA A 110 15.41 23.29 7.89
N ALA A 111 14.44 24.21 7.94
CA ALA A 111 14.58 25.46 8.69
C ALA A 111 14.78 25.21 10.19
N THR A 112 14.00 24.32 10.78
CA THR A 112 14.15 23.95 12.21
C THR A 112 15.51 23.32 12.48
N ARG A 113 15.97 22.41 11.62
CA ARG A 113 17.29 21.77 11.73
C ARG A 113 18.43 22.79 11.62
N ALA A 114 18.34 23.74 10.69
CA ALA A 114 19.33 24.81 10.53
C ALA A 114 19.41 25.69 11.78
N LEU A 115 18.26 26.10 12.33
CA LEU A 115 18.22 26.90 13.57
C LEU A 115 18.80 26.15 14.76
N LEU A 116 18.44 24.88 14.94
CA LEU A 116 19.00 24.03 16.02
C LEU A 116 20.51 23.80 15.85
N THR A 117 21.00 23.72 14.62
CA THR A 117 22.43 23.61 14.32
C THR A 117 23.18 24.88 14.74
N LEU A 118 22.62 26.06 14.47
CA LEU A 118 23.19 27.32 14.93
C LEU A 118 23.27 27.38 16.47
N VAL A 119 22.21 26.93 17.15
CA VAL A 119 22.23 26.85 18.64
C VAL A 119 23.26 25.83 19.13
N ALA A 120 23.39 24.67 18.48
CA ALA A 120 24.37 23.67 18.81
C ALA A 120 25.82 24.20 18.65
N ILE A 121 26.09 24.93 17.57
CA ILE A 121 27.39 25.61 17.38
C ILE A 121 27.65 26.63 18.48
N GLY A 122 26.63 27.43 18.83
CA GLY A 122 26.74 28.40 19.97
C GLY A 122 27.05 27.74 21.31
N LEU A 123 26.41 26.58 21.59
CA LEU A 123 26.69 25.79 22.80
C LEU A 123 28.12 25.23 22.80
N LEU A 124 28.59 24.70 21.65
CA LEU A 124 29.96 24.20 21.51
C LEU A 124 30.99 25.32 21.67
N ALA A 125 30.73 26.47 21.05
CA ALA A 125 31.59 27.66 21.21
C ALA A 125 31.64 28.12 22.67
N SER A 126 30.49 28.19 23.36
CA SER A 126 30.41 28.51 24.77
C SER A 126 31.21 27.55 25.65
N PHE A 127 31.16 26.25 25.34
CA PHE A 127 31.93 25.24 26.04
C PHE A 127 33.44 25.32 25.76
N ALA A 128 33.83 25.53 24.48
CA ALA A 128 35.22 25.68 24.09
C ALA A 128 35.90 26.88 24.79
N PHE A 129 35.20 28.01 24.87
CA PHE A 129 35.70 29.20 25.58
C PHE A 129 35.91 28.97 27.09
N GLN A 130 35.11 28.12 27.71
CA GLN A 130 35.29 27.75 29.11
C GLN A 130 36.51 26.86 29.33
N SER A 131 36.91 26.09 28.33
CA SER A 131 38.04 25.14 28.43
C SER A 131 39.41 25.79 28.21
N PHE A 132 39.47 27.05 27.69
CA PHE A 132 40.69 27.81 27.43
C PHE A 132 40.63 29.21 28.09
N PRO A 133 40.78 29.30 29.43
CA PRO A 133 40.59 30.56 30.14
C PRO A 133 41.72 31.59 29.94
N ASP A 134 42.86 31.20 29.35
CA ASP A 134 44.08 32.03 29.33
C ASP A 134 44.26 32.94 28.11
N SER A 135 43.32 33.02 27.19
CA SER A 135 43.47 33.88 26.01
C SER A 135 42.32 34.87 25.89
N THR A 136 42.60 36.06 26.42
CA THR A 136 41.89 37.33 26.21
C THR A 136 41.02 37.83 27.33
N GLU A 137 41.59 38.72 28.12
CA GLU A 137 40.88 39.92 28.55
C GLU A 137 40.27 40.55 27.32
N THR A 138 38.97 40.38 27.10
CA THR A 138 38.27 41.41 26.34
C THR A 138 36.86 41.00 25.88
N VAL A 139 36.03 41.96 25.99
CA VAL A 139 35.01 42.45 25.06
C VAL A 139 33.57 41.95 25.21
N LEU A 140 33.30 40.87 25.91
CA LEU A 140 31.89 40.58 26.22
C LEU A 140 31.59 40.68 27.72
N PRO A 141 30.68 41.58 28.13
CA PRO A 141 30.36 41.81 29.55
C PRO A 141 29.53 40.72 30.22
N VAL A 142 29.31 39.60 29.52
CA VAL A 142 28.47 38.50 30.01
C VAL A 142 29.33 37.25 30.21
N PRO A 143 29.38 36.67 31.42
CA PRO A 143 30.12 35.44 31.65
C PRO A 143 29.51 34.32 30.78
N LEU A 144 30.32 33.74 29.88
CA LEU A 144 29.93 32.69 28.91
C LEU A 144 29.16 31.49 29.50
N PRO A 145 29.37 31.04 30.77
CA PRO A 145 28.51 30.02 31.38
C PRO A 145 27.05 30.43 31.48
N SER A 146 26.76 31.73 31.54
CA SER A 146 25.39 32.24 31.60
C SER A 146 24.64 32.13 30.28
N LEU A 147 25.34 31.88 29.14
CA LEU A 147 24.70 31.72 27.81
C LEU A 147 24.16 30.30 27.57
N VAL A 148 24.61 29.29 28.32
CA VAL A 148 24.15 27.90 28.11
C VAL A 148 22.65 27.76 28.37
N VAL A 149 22.14 28.30 29.46
CA VAL A 149 20.71 28.24 29.80
C VAL A 149 19.84 28.99 28.78
N PRO A 150 20.16 30.25 28.41
CA PRO A 150 19.43 30.94 27.35
C PRO A 150 19.43 30.17 26.02
N LEU A 151 20.56 29.61 25.58
CA LEU A 151 20.66 28.84 24.36
C LEU A 151 19.80 27.55 24.40
N LEU A 152 19.76 26.85 25.53
CA LEU A 152 18.86 25.70 25.72
C LEU A 152 17.40 26.12 25.73
N CYS A 153 17.05 27.29 26.32
CA CYS A 153 15.70 27.85 26.23
C CYS A 153 15.31 28.19 24.77
N VAL A 154 16.24 28.75 24.00
CA VAL A 154 16.04 29.04 22.57
C VAL A 154 15.83 27.73 21.79
N ALA A 155 16.68 26.71 22.01
CA ALA A 155 16.51 25.39 21.37
C ALA A 155 15.13 24.79 21.68
N TRP A 156 14.72 24.86 22.96
CA TRP A 156 13.40 24.40 23.37
C TRP A 156 12.28 25.20 22.70
N GLY A 157 12.39 26.53 22.65
CA GLY A 157 11.44 27.40 21.97
C GLY A 157 11.29 27.07 20.48
N ILE A 158 12.40 26.78 19.78
CA ILE A 158 12.40 26.34 18.37
C ILE A 158 11.64 25.02 18.20
N VAL A 159 11.92 24.01 19.02
CA VAL A 159 11.24 22.70 18.98
C VAL A 159 9.75 22.84 19.32
N LEU A 160 9.43 23.66 20.33
CA LEU A 160 8.03 23.92 20.71
C LEU A 160 7.27 24.63 19.59
N ALA A 161 7.86 25.66 18.98
CA ALA A 161 7.26 26.38 17.87
C ALA A 161 7.01 25.46 16.66
N GLU A 162 7.99 24.63 16.31
CA GLU A 162 7.82 23.64 15.23
C GLU A 162 6.66 22.69 15.49
N ARG A 163 6.55 22.17 16.72
CA ARG A 163 5.44 21.30 17.11
C ARG A 163 4.10 22.02 17.09
N LEU A 164 4.01 23.24 17.61
CA LEU A 164 2.79 24.04 17.58
C LEU A 164 2.34 24.30 16.13
N ILE A 165 3.27 24.69 15.24
CA ILE A 165 2.99 24.88 13.83
C ILE A 165 2.51 23.57 13.18
N THR A 166 3.15 22.46 13.48
CA THR A 166 2.77 21.16 12.93
C THR A 166 1.39 20.75 13.42
N PHE A 167 1.15 20.68 14.74
CA PHE A 167 -0.11 20.16 15.27
C PHE A 167 -1.30 21.09 15.05
N TYR A 168 -1.15 22.39 15.28
CA TYR A 168 -2.27 23.33 15.18
C TYR A 168 -2.30 24.10 13.86
N GLY A 169 -1.14 24.48 13.32
CA GLY A 169 -1.06 25.21 12.05
C GLY A 169 -1.29 24.35 10.81
N VAL A 170 -0.90 23.04 10.87
CA VAL A 170 -1.04 22.15 9.71
C VAL A 170 -2.08 21.07 9.98
N LEU A 171 -1.86 20.20 10.98
CA LEU A 171 -2.73 19.05 11.21
C LEU A 171 -4.16 19.50 11.53
N ARG A 172 -4.32 20.36 12.51
CA ARG A 172 -5.67 20.81 12.91
C ARG A 172 -6.31 21.75 11.88
N ALA A 173 -5.57 22.73 11.39
CA ALA A 173 -6.14 23.75 10.52
C ALA A 173 -6.42 23.27 9.09
N LYS A 174 -5.63 22.30 8.57
CA LYS A 174 -5.67 21.89 7.15
C LYS A 174 -5.98 20.41 6.93
N LEU A 175 -5.67 19.54 7.90
CA LEU A 175 -5.79 18.09 7.77
C LEU A 175 -6.84 17.48 8.70
N SER A 176 -7.63 18.29 9.42
CA SER A 176 -8.79 17.78 10.14
C SER A 176 -9.87 17.32 9.15
N ARG A 177 -10.74 16.42 9.59
CA ARG A 177 -11.79 15.81 8.76
C ARG A 177 -12.69 16.83 8.07
N ASP A 178 -12.97 17.94 8.75
CA ASP A 178 -13.89 18.97 8.28
C ASP A 178 -13.20 20.02 7.38
N SER A 179 -11.88 20.19 7.51
CA SER A 179 -11.12 21.21 6.79
C SER A 179 -10.29 20.67 5.63
N PHE A 180 -10.14 19.35 5.52
CA PHE A 180 -9.31 18.74 4.48
C PHE A 180 -9.91 18.90 3.09
N ASP A 181 -9.16 19.58 2.23
CA ASP A 181 -9.47 19.75 0.81
C ASP A 181 -8.17 19.51 0.02
N PRO A 182 -8.10 18.47 -0.82
CA PRO A 182 -6.92 18.21 -1.66
C PRO A 182 -6.56 19.39 -2.58
N ALA A 183 -7.56 20.15 -3.02
CA ALA A 183 -7.34 21.32 -3.88
C ALA A 183 -6.61 22.48 -3.17
N ARG A 184 -6.66 22.52 -1.83
CA ARG A 184 -5.99 23.51 -0.98
C ARG A 184 -4.61 23.06 -0.49
N ALA A 185 -4.07 21.99 -1.06
CA ALA A 185 -2.72 21.53 -0.74
C ALA A 185 -1.69 22.67 -0.97
N PRO A 186 -0.61 22.73 -0.19
CA PRO A 186 0.44 23.73 -0.37
C PRO A 186 0.96 23.71 -1.81
N ARG A 187 1.24 24.88 -2.36
CA ARG A 187 1.90 24.97 -3.67
C ARG A 187 3.39 24.72 -3.49
N ALA A 188 3.96 23.94 -4.40
CA ALA A 188 5.40 23.73 -4.48
C ALA A 188 6.06 24.78 -5.37
N ASP A 189 7.38 24.82 -5.39
CA ASP A 189 8.13 25.67 -6.33
C ASP A 189 7.82 25.28 -7.79
N PRO A 190 7.94 26.20 -8.77
CA PRO A 190 7.61 25.92 -10.17
C PRO A 190 8.33 24.70 -10.76
N ASN A 191 9.57 24.43 -10.34
CA ASN A 191 10.33 23.26 -10.78
C ASN A 191 9.77 21.97 -10.18
N GLU A 192 9.41 21.99 -8.91
CA GLU A 192 8.79 20.87 -8.21
C GLU A 192 7.37 20.61 -8.73
N GLU A 193 6.60 21.67 -9.04
CA GLU A 193 5.26 21.55 -9.62
C GLU A 193 5.29 20.88 -10.99
N LYS A 194 6.33 21.13 -11.80
CA LYS A 194 6.55 20.44 -13.06
C LYS A 194 6.80 18.93 -12.84
N LEU A 195 7.61 18.57 -11.85
CA LEU A 195 7.83 17.17 -11.50
C LEU A 195 6.56 16.50 -10.96
N LEU A 196 5.81 17.21 -10.12
CA LEU A 196 4.52 16.73 -9.60
C LEU A 196 3.50 16.49 -10.72
N SER A 197 3.47 17.32 -11.76
CA SER A 197 2.61 17.12 -12.92
C SER A 197 2.97 15.84 -13.71
N GLN A 198 4.26 15.52 -13.81
CA GLN A 198 4.72 14.27 -14.41
C GLN A 198 4.29 13.06 -13.56
N VAL A 199 4.49 13.13 -12.23
CA VAL A 199 4.03 12.09 -11.30
C VAL A 199 2.51 11.91 -11.40
N ALA A 200 1.73 12.99 -11.51
CA ALA A 200 0.27 12.91 -11.67
C ALA A 200 -0.13 12.17 -12.94
N ALA A 201 0.53 12.45 -14.05
CA ALA A 201 0.26 11.79 -15.32
C ALA A 201 0.55 10.29 -15.28
N GLU A 202 1.62 9.90 -14.57
CA GLU A 202 2.03 8.50 -14.45
C GLU A 202 1.20 7.72 -13.42
N ALA A 203 0.87 8.34 -12.27
CA ALA A 203 0.15 7.67 -11.19
C ALA A 203 -1.32 7.38 -11.53
N LEU A 204 -1.96 8.23 -12.35
CA LEU A 204 -3.39 8.12 -12.68
C LEU A 204 -3.66 7.28 -13.93
N LYS A 205 -2.72 7.23 -14.85
CA LYS A 205 -2.89 6.57 -16.16
C LYS A 205 -1.86 5.45 -16.28
N GLY A 206 -2.29 4.33 -16.79
CA GLY A 206 -1.37 3.28 -17.16
C GLY A 206 -1.82 1.90 -16.76
N ASN A 207 -1.42 0.97 -17.59
CA ASN A 207 -1.65 -0.46 -17.45
C ASN A 207 -0.32 -1.23 -17.27
N VAL A 208 0.77 -0.52 -16.95
CA VAL A 208 2.08 -1.12 -16.67
C VAL A 208 2.55 -0.71 -15.27
N SER A 209 3.05 -1.66 -14.52
CA SER A 209 3.73 -1.48 -13.25
C SER A 209 5.16 -2.01 -13.37
N VAL A 210 6.13 -1.12 -13.29
CA VAL A 210 7.54 -1.49 -13.25
C VAL A 210 8.00 -1.46 -11.80
N PHE A 211 8.34 -2.61 -11.26
CA PHE A 211 8.73 -2.79 -9.86
C PHE A 211 10.22 -3.06 -9.70
N SER A 212 10.75 -2.76 -8.52
CA SER A 212 12.12 -3.10 -8.12
C SER A 212 12.09 -4.18 -7.04
N GLY A 213 13.01 -5.12 -7.10
CA GLY A 213 13.12 -6.18 -6.10
C GLY A 213 12.32 -7.44 -6.42
N PHE A 214 11.92 -8.16 -5.39
CA PHE A 214 11.30 -9.48 -5.51
C PHE A 214 9.76 -9.43 -5.67
N GLU A 215 9.08 -8.51 -4.97
CA GLU A 215 7.61 -8.45 -4.94
C GLU A 215 7.07 -7.63 -6.13
N PRO A 216 6.28 -8.23 -7.04
CA PRO A 216 5.81 -7.53 -8.23
C PRO A 216 4.65 -6.57 -7.95
N PHE A 217 3.84 -6.83 -6.92
CA PHE A 217 2.59 -6.12 -6.66
C PHE A 217 2.76 -4.88 -5.78
N LEU A 218 3.91 -4.19 -5.93
CA LEU A 218 4.19 -2.98 -5.17
C LEU A 218 3.07 -1.93 -5.39
N GLY A 219 2.50 -1.45 -4.28
CA GLY A 219 1.37 -0.53 -4.28
C GLY A 219 0.02 -1.20 -4.04
N TYR A 220 -0.08 -2.50 -4.27
CA TYR A 220 -1.29 -3.28 -3.99
C TYR A 220 -1.26 -3.99 -2.64
N GLY A 221 -0.14 -3.92 -1.93
CA GLY A 221 0.10 -4.59 -0.67
C GLY A 221 0.78 -5.95 -0.83
N ARG A 222 0.97 -6.63 0.30
CA ARG A 222 1.65 -7.92 0.33
C ARG A 222 0.76 -9.03 -0.22
N LEU A 223 1.33 -9.90 -1.05
CA LEU A 223 0.68 -11.15 -1.48
C LEU A 223 0.58 -12.10 -0.29
N VAL A 224 -0.65 -12.42 0.13
CA VAL A 224 -0.91 -13.19 1.36
C VAL A 224 -1.35 -14.62 1.12
N ALA A 225 -1.94 -14.92 -0.02
CA ALA A 225 -2.47 -16.25 -0.37
C ALA A 225 -2.27 -16.54 -1.86
N PRO A 226 -1.03 -16.85 -2.31
CA PRO A 226 -0.81 -17.26 -3.69
C PRO A 226 -1.31 -18.70 -3.92
N TRP A 227 -1.88 -18.92 -5.10
CA TRP A 227 -2.28 -20.23 -5.58
C TRP A 227 -2.03 -20.35 -7.08
N ASN A 228 -1.80 -21.56 -7.55
CA ASN A 228 -1.68 -21.87 -8.97
C ASN A 228 -2.18 -23.29 -9.23
N PHE A 229 -2.67 -23.50 -10.44
CA PHE A 229 -3.05 -24.81 -10.92
C PHE A 229 -3.07 -24.85 -12.44
N THR A 230 -3.16 -26.07 -12.99
CA THR A 230 -3.21 -26.33 -14.42
C THR A 230 -4.50 -27.06 -14.74
N ILE A 231 -5.12 -26.76 -15.86
CA ILE A 231 -6.33 -27.40 -16.38
C ILE A 231 -6.02 -27.93 -17.79
N ALA A 232 -6.37 -29.19 -18.05
CA ALA A 232 -6.37 -29.71 -19.42
C ALA A 232 -7.56 -29.10 -20.16
N VAL A 233 -7.27 -28.37 -21.25
CA VAL A 233 -8.31 -27.70 -22.07
C VAL A 233 -8.50 -28.34 -23.44
N ASP A 234 -7.85 -29.47 -23.67
CA ASP A 234 -8.00 -30.34 -24.84
C ASP A 234 -9.00 -31.48 -24.61
N ARG A 235 -9.51 -31.65 -23.38
CA ARG A 235 -10.44 -32.71 -23.01
C ARG A 235 -11.87 -32.18 -23.07
N PRO A 236 -12.72 -32.73 -23.96
CA PRO A 236 -14.12 -32.37 -24.00
C PRO A 236 -14.86 -32.93 -22.76
N ASP A 237 -15.95 -32.28 -22.39
CA ASP A 237 -16.90 -32.77 -21.40
C ASP A 237 -17.54 -34.08 -21.86
N GLU A 238 -18.03 -34.94 -20.95
CA GLU A 238 -18.64 -36.24 -21.23
C GLU A 238 -19.79 -36.19 -22.25
N GLN A 239 -20.42 -35.02 -22.42
CA GLN A 239 -21.55 -34.80 -23.33
C GLN A 239 -21.17 -34.24 -24.71
N SER A 240 -19.87 -33.98 -24.95
CA SER A 240 -19.37 -33.30 -26.14
C SER A 240 -18.28 -34.13 -26.82
N GLU A 241 -18.22 -34.06 -28.16
CA GLU A 241 -17.19 -34.74 -28.95
C GLU A 241 -15.90 -33.92 -29.04
N ASP A 242 -16.03 -32.58 -29.12
CA ASP A 242 -14.92 -31.65 -29.34
C ASP A 242 -15.02 -30.42 -28.42
N VAL A 243 -13.85 -29.85 -28.07
CA VAL A 243 -13.75 -28.59 -27.36
C VAL A 243 -13.88 -27.42 -28.33
N VAL A 244 -14.66 -26.39 -27.95
CA VAL A 244 -14.76 -25.15 -28.73
C VAL A 244 -13.51 -24.30 -28.45
N PRO A 245 -12.69 -23.99 -29.48
CA PRO A 245 -11.49 -23.17 -29.32
C PRO A 245 -11.79 -21.78 -28.75
N PHE A 246 -10.91 -21.29 -27.92
CA PHE A 246 -11.03 -19.96 -27.31
C PHE A 246 -9.67 -19.23 -27.24
N THR A 247 -9.73 -17.93 -27.01
CA THR A 247 -8.56 -17.08 -26.81
C THR A 247 -8.45 -16.65 -25.35
N LEU A 248 -7.22 -16.36 -24.88
CA LEU A 248 -7.01 -15.79 -23.54
C LEU A 248 -7.66 -14.41 -23.39
N GLN A 249 -7.86 -13.69 -24.49
CA GLN A 249 -8.56 -12.41 -24.49
C GLN A 249 -10.04 -12.60 -24.14
N GLU A 250 -10.72 -13.57 -24.77
CA GLU A 250 -12.13 -13.90 -24.48
C GLU A 250 -12.30 -14.31 -23.01
N LEU A 251 -11.46 -15.23 -22.53
CA LEU A 251 -11.46 -15.67 -21.13
C LEU A 251 -11.26 -14.49 -20.15
N THR A 252 -10.25 -13.65 -20.42
CA THR A 252 -9.97 -12.49 -19.56
C THR A 252 -11.13 -11.48 -19.59
N ALA A 253 -11.77 -11.28 -20.74
CA ALA A 253 -12.92 -10.39 -20.88
C ALA A 253 -14.12 -10.88 -20.09
N GLU A 254 -14.42 -12.20 -20.14
CA GLU A 254 -15.53 -12.82 -19.40
C GLU A 254 -15.32 -12.70 -17.88
N VAL A 255 -14.15 -13.10 -17.39
CA VAL A 255 -13.80 -12.98 -15.96
C VAL A 255 -13.83 -11.51 -15.51
N THR A 256 -13.35 -10.59 -16.36
CA THR A 256 -13.43 -9.14 -16.07
C THR A 256 -14.87 -8.66 -15.97
N GLY A 257 -15.74 -9.10 -16.87
CA GLY A 257 -17.17 -8.80 -16.86
C GLY A 257 -17.84 -9.27 -15.56
N ALA A 258 -17.58 -10.53 -15.20
CA ALA A 258 -18.09 -11.13 -13.97
C ALA A 258 -17.64 -10.41 -12.70
N LEU A 259 -16.36 -10.00 -12.64
CA LEU A 259 -15.81 -9.27 -11.50
C LEU A 259 -16.35 -7.84 -11.39
N ARG A 260 -16.58 -7.15 -12.51
CA ARG A 260 -17.22 -5.82 -12.54
C ARG A 260 -18.68 -5.88 -12.09
N ALA A 261 -19.36 -7.00 -12.34
CA ALA A 261 -20.75 -7.22 -11.94
C ALA A 261 -20.93 -7.55 -10.44
N LEU A 262 -19.85 -7.62 -9.64
CA LEU A 262 -19.90 -7.99 -8.21
C LEU A 262 -20.77 -7.04 -7.35
N GLY A 263 -21.02 -5.80 -7.80
CA GLY A 263 -21.84 -4.84 -7.05
C GLY A 263 -21.29 -4.41 -5.68
N LEU A 264 -20.05 -4.78 -5.34
CA LEU A 264 -19.42 -4.36 -4.09
C LEU A 264 -19.00 -2.89 -4.18
N PRO A 265 -19.21 -2.09 -3.12
CA PRO A 265 -18.74 -0.71 -3.10
C PRO A 265 -17.20 -0.66 -3.13
N GLY A 266 -16.63 0.25 -3.96
CA GLY A 266 -15.18 0.43 -4.02
C GLY A 266 -14.42 -0.63 -4.80
N VAL A 267 -15.13 -1.46 -5.62
CA VAL A 267 -14.49 -2.39 -6.55
C VAL A 267 -13.94 -1.65 -7.76
N ALA A 268 -12.70 -1.94 -8.10
CA ALA A 268 -12.08 -1.55 -9.35
C ALA A 268 -11.40 -2.76 -9.97
N VAL A 269 -11.69 -3.01 -11.26
CA VAL A 269 -11.10 -4.11 -12.02
C VAL A 269 -10.29 -3.53 -13.17
N SER A 270 -9.03 -3.88 -13.24
CA SER A 270 -8.10 -3.42 -14.26
C SER A 270 -7.13 -4.52 -14.65
N GLU A 271 -6.69 -4.52 -15.90
CA GLU A 271 -5.58 -5.35 -16.33
C GLU A 271 -4.28 -4.54 -16.30
N ARG A 272 -3.21 -5.15 -15.80
CA ARG A 272 -1.92 -4.49 -15.65
C ARG A 272 -0.76 -5.45 -15.90
N VAL A 273 0.21 -4.98 -16.67
CA VAL A 273 1.47 -5.70 -16.92
C VAL A 273 2.48 -5.39 -15.82
N PHE A 274 3.07 -6.43 -15.26
CA PHE A 274 4.14 -6.32 -14.28
C PHE A 274 5.48 -6.68 -14.92
N VAL A 275 6.45 -5.79 -14.76
CA VAL A 275 7.82 -5.93 -15.31
C VAL A 275 8.82 -5.56 -14.23
N ASN A 276 9.87 -6.38 -14.07
CA ASN A 276 10.97 -5.98 -13.21
C ASN A 276 11.80 -4.90 -13.89
N GLY A 277 12.09 -3.80 -13.20
CA GLY A 277 12.85 -2.69 -13.74
C GLY A 277 14.29 -3.03 -14.14
N ALA A 278 14.87 -4.08 -13.57
CA ALA A 278 16.18 -4.58 -13.99
C ALA A 278 16.11 -5.27 -15.37
N ASP A 279 14.99 -5.91 -15.70
CA ASP A 279 14.82 -6.60 -16.98
C ASP A 279 14.62 -5.63 -18.16
N LEU A 280 14.20 -4.38 -17.89
CA LEU A 280 14.02 -3.36 -18.92
C LEU A 280 15.32 -3.08 -19.72
N ALA A 281 16.47 -3.23 -19.08
CA ALA A 281 17.74 -2.97 -19.74
C ALA A 281 18.19 -4.11 -20.65
N GLN A 282 18.04 -5.39 -20.23
CA GLN A 282 18.66 -6.53 -20.91
C GLN A 282 17.79 -7.80 -20.98
N GLY A 283 16.67 -7.84 -20.27
CA GLY A 283 15.87 -9.08 -20.08
C GLY A 283 14.63 -9.20 -20.97
N LEU A 284 14.23 -8.14 -21.66
CA LEU A 284 13.01 -8.11 -22.48
C LEU A 284 13.32 -8.21 -23.97
N ASP A 285 12.28 -8.61 -24.72
CA ASP A 285 12.30 -8.48 -26.18
C ASP A 285 12.65 -7.05 -26.60
N PRO A 286 13.52 -6.85 -27.60
CA PRO A 286 13.95 -5.52 -28.05
C PRO A 286 12.83 -4.60 -28.51
N ALA A 287 11.74 -5.15 -29.08
CA ALA A 287 10.58 -4.35 -29.49
C ALA A 287 9.79 -3.85 -28.27
N LEU A 288 9.49 -4.74 -27.33
CA LEU A 288 8.82 -4.39 -26.08
C LEU A 288 9.65 -3.41 -25.24
N ARG A 289 10.97 -3.62 -25.18
CA ARG A 289 11.88 -2.69 -24.48
C ARG A 289 11.78 -1.28 -25.04
N ARG A 290 11.81 -1.10 -26.38
CA ARG A 290 11.66 0.23 -27.02
C ARG A 290 10.32 0.88 -26.74
N LEU A 291 9.26 0.09 -26.57
CA LEU A 291 7.94 0.61 -26.21
C LEU A 291 7.90 1.09 -24.77
N LEU A 292 8.46 0.31 -23.84
CA LEU A 292 8.46 0.64 -22.41
C LEU A 292 9.53 1.67 -22.03
N LEU A 293 10.72 1.60 -22.63
CA LEU A 293 11.84 2.50 -22.37
C LEU A 293 12.36 3.10 -23.68
N PRO A 294 11.65 4.10 -24.27
CA PRO A 294 12.07 4.71 -25.54
C PRO A 294 13.43 5.41 -25.47
N GLN A 295 13.75 5.96 -24.31
CA GLN A 295 15.02 6.61 -24.01
C GLN A 295 15.66 5.87 -22.84
N PRO A 296 16.92 5.38 -22.99
CA PRO A 296 17.60 4.62 -21.93
C PRO A 296 17.73 5.39 -20.60
N ASP A 297 17.86 6.71 -20.67
CA ASP A 297 17.96 7.64 -19.56
C ASP A 297 16.60 8.27 -19.16
N GLY A 298 15.53 7.84 -19.83
CA GLY A 298 14.18 8.30 -19.52
C GLY A 298 13.53 7.48 -18.41
N ARG A 299 12.33 7.92 -18.04
CA ARG A 299 11.42 7.16 -17.16
C ARG A 299 10.64 6.17 -18.03
N PRO A 300 10.46 4.90 -17.59
CA PRO A 300 9.65 3.94 -18.32
C PRO A 300 8.21 4.42 -18.53
N ARG A 301 7.64 4.08 -19.68
CA ARG A 301 6.21 4.33 -19.95
C ARG A 301 5.36 3.41 -19.09
N THR A 302 4.26 3.95 -18.61
CA THR A 302 3.29 3.23 -17.79
C THR A 302 2.06 2.77 -18.57
N GLU A 303 2.00 3.03 -19.88
CA GLU A 303 0.87 2.70 -20.74
C GLU A 303 1.33 1.95 -21.99
N LEU A 304 0.71 0.79 -22.23
CA LEU A 304 0.84 -0.02 -23.43
C LEU A 304 -0.50 -0.05 -24.17
N ARG A 305 -0.44 -0.19 -25.49
CA ARG A 305 -1.61 -0.35 -26.34
C ARG A 305 -2.23 -1.74 -26.13
N PRO A 306 -3.55 -1.88 -26.37
CA PRO A 306 -4.25 -3.16 -26.19
C PRO A 306 -3.67 -4.30 -27.05
N ASP A 307 -3.26 -4.03 -28.29
CA ASP A 307 -2.65 -5.03 -29.18
C ASP A 307 -1.35 -5.63 -28.63
N VAL A 308 -0.56 -4.82 -27.93
CA VAL A 308 0.65 -5.30 -27.25
C VAL A 308 0.31 -6.16 -26.03
N LEU A 309 -0.75 -5.80 -25.30
CA LEU A 309 -1.25 -6.60 -24.17
C LEU A 309 -1.71 -7.99 -24.64
N ASP A 310 -2.42 -8.07 -25.75
CA ASP A 310 -2.88 -9.33 -26.33
C ASP A 310 -1.70 -10.23 -26.66
N GLY A 311 -0.64 -9.69 -27.28
CA GLY A 311 0.60 -10.43 -27.51
C GLY A 311 1.30 -10.91 -26.24
N LEU A 312 1.27 -10.12 -25.17
CA LEU A 312 1.87 -10.51 -23.90
C LEU A 312 1.06 -11.58 -23.15
N ARG A 313 -0.25 -11.68 -23.35
CA ARG A 313 -1.06 -12.78 -22.80
C ARG A 313 -0.70 -14.11 -23.43
N GLU A 314 -0.46 -14.13 -24.74
CA GLU A 314 -0.07 -15.34 -25.46
C GLU A 314 1.39 -15.78 -25.13
N ASP A 315 2.26 -14.87 -24.71
CA ASP A 315 3.62 -15.19 -24.25
C ASP A 315 3.61 -15.66 -22.77
N GLY A 316 3.35 -16.94 -22.58
CA GLY A 316 3.30 -17.57 -21.25
C GLY A 316 4.60 -17.51 -20.46
N SER A 317 5.76 -17.43 -21.15
CA SER A 317 7.10 -17.49 -20.55
C SER A 317 7.75 -16.13 -20.35
N GLY A 318 7.11 -15.06 -20.83
CA GLY A 318 7.66 -13.70 -20.82
C GLY A 318 7.95 -13.15 -19.41
N ARG A 319 8.93 -12.23 -19.35
CA ARG A 319 9.27 -11.50 -18.12
C ARG A 319 8.34 -10.31 -17.87
N ALA A 320 7.56 -9.90 -18.85
CA ALA A 320 6.47 -8.94 -18.75
C ALA A 320 5.15 -9.71 -18.65
N ARG A 321 4.50 -9.68 -17.51
CA ARG A 321 3.35 -10.54 -17.22
C ARG A 321 2.08 -9.72 -17.00
N PRO A 322 1.04 -9.88 -17.84
CA PRO A 322 -0.25 -9.26 -17.61
C PRO A 322 -1.02 -10.02 -16.53
N TYR A 323 -1.58 -9.27 -15.57
CA TYR A 323 -2.48 -9.78 -14.54
C TYR A 323 -3.77 -8.99 -14.58
N LEU A 324 -4.88 -9.68 -14.40
CA LEU A 324 -6.15 -9.09 -14.06
C LEU A 324 -6.14 -8.78 -12.54
N ILE A 325 -6.34 -7.52 -12.18
CA ILE A 325 -6.33 -7.06 -10.80
C ILE A 325 -7.70 -6.55 -10.45
N THR A 326 -8.25 -7.10 -9.38
CA THR A 326 -9.46 -6.60 -8.75
C THR A 326 -9.09 -6.02 -7.40
N THR A 327 -9.38 -4.76 -7.16
CA THR A 327 -9.18 -4.13 -5.86
C THR A 327 -10.53 -3.77 -5.25
N VAL A 328 -10.68 -4.07 -3.96
CA VAL A 328 -11.83 -3.68 -3.14
C VAL A 328 -11.34 -2.75 -2.06
N SER A 329 -11.79 -1.50 -2.10
CA SER A 329 -11.44 -0.49 -1.11
C SER A 329 -12.55 -0.33 -0.08
N GLY A 330 -12.27 -0.72 1.14
CA GLY A 330 -13.15 -0.57 2.30
C GLY A 330 -12.65 0.47 3.29
N TRP A 331 -13.47 0.78 4.30
CA TRP A 331 -13.07 1.63 5.45
C TRP A 331 -12.49 2.98 5.03
N SER A 332 -13.14 3.67 4.11
CA SER A 332 -12.69 4.96 3.58
C SER A 332 -11.29 4.92 2.94
N GLY A 333 -10.94 3.79 2.29
CA GLY A 333 -9.65 3.59 1.64
C GLY A 333 -8.53 3.13 2.57
N GLU A 334 -8.82 2.93 3.86
CA GLU A 334 -7.82 2.43 4.81
C GLU A 334 -7.50 0.94 4.60
N LEU A 335 -8.48 0.17 4.16
CA LEU A 335 -8.33 -1.25 3.85
C LEU A 335 -8.48 -1.46 2.34
N VAL A 336 -7.46 -2.01 1.69
CA VAL A 336 -7.54 -2.41 0.29
C VAL A 336 -7.20 -3.89 0.19
N VAL A 337 -8.15 -4.66 -0.32
CA VAL A 337 -7.95 -6.07 -0.66
C VAL A 337 -7.84 -6.15 -2.16
N GLY A 338 -6.76 -6.74 -2.65
CA GLY A 338 -6.55 -7.02 -4.07
C GLY A 338 -6.67 -8.51 -4.36
N SER A 339 -7.19 -8.85 -5.51
CA SER A 339 -7.06 -10.19 -6.10
C SER A 339 -6.34 -10.05 -7.42
N VAL A 340 -5.33 -10.87 -7.63
CA VAL A 340 -4.53 -10.90 -8.86
C VAL A 340 -4.71 -12.27 -9.50
N VAL A 341 -5.03 -12.28 -10.79
CA VAL A 341 -5.22 -13.52 -11.54
C VAL A 341 -4.55 -13.39 -12.90
N ARG A 342 -3.86 -14.43 -13.34
CA ARG A 342 -3.26 -14.53 -14.66
C ARG A 342 -3.62 -15.86 -15.31
N PHE A 343 -3.90 -15.81 -16.58
CA PHE A 343 -4.14 -16.96 -17.45
C PHE A 343 -3.00 -17.06 -18.47
N SER A 344 -2.51 -18.27 -18.73
CA SER A 344 -1.56 -18.53 -19.81
C SER A 344 -1.77 -19.94 -20.36
N LEU A 345 -1.63 -20.09 -21.67
CA LEU A 345 -1.74 -21.38 -22.35
C LEU A 345 -0.36 -21.96 -22.59
N SER A 346 -0.28 -23.30 -22.60
CA SER A 346 0.88 -24.02 -23.09
C SER A 346 1.09 -23.74 -24.60
N ALA A 347 2.30 -24.00 -25.10
CA ALA A 347 2.59 -23.84 -26.52
C ALA A 347 1.72 -24.76 -27.42
N ALA A 348 1.34 -25.93 -26.89
CA ALA A 348 0.45 -26.87 -27.59
C ALA A 348 -1.04 -26.50 -27.44
N ARG A 349 -1.36 -25.50 -26.57
CA ARG A 349 -2.73 -25.07 -26.21
C ARG A 349 -3.58 -26.19 -25.59
N ASP A 350 -2.95 -27.20 -25.02
CA ASP A 350 -3.56 -28.33 -24.32
C ASP A 350 -3.76 -28.06 -22.83
N LEU A 351 -2.95 -27.16 -22.26
CA LEU A 351 -2.97 -26.82 -20.83
C LEU A 351 -3.18 -25.33 -20.60
N LEU A 352 -4.14 -24.99 -19.76
CA LEU A 352 -4.34 -23.65 -19.22
C LEU A 352 -3.69 -23.57 -17.85
N PHE A 353 -2.69 -22.69 -17.71
CA PHE A 353 -2.10 -22.34 -16.42
C PHE A 353 -2.85 -21.16 -15.82
N VAL A 354 -3.33 -21.34 -14.61
CA VAL A 354 -3.99 -20.29 -13.83
C VAL A 354 -3.16 -20.02 -12.60
N GLU A 355 -2.70 -18.80 -12.46
CA GLU A 355 -2.01 -18.33 -11.26
C GLU A 355 -2.75 -17.15 -10.66
N GLY A 356 -2.85 -17.11 -9.36
CA GLY A 356 -3.56 -16.04 -8.69
C GLY A 356 -3.17 -15.91 -7.22
N GLY A 357 -3.80 -14.97 -6.58
CA GLY A 357 -3.62 -14.74 -5.17
C GLY A 357 -4.29 -13.47 -4.69
N THR A 358 -4.29 -13.32 -3.37
CA THR A 358 -4.84 -12.14 -2.70
C THR A 358 -3.72 -11.24 -2.23
N THR A 359 -3.79 -9.97 -2.52
CA THR A 359 -2.95 -8.93 -1.93
C THR A 359 -3.71 -8.20 -0.84
N LEU A 360 -3.02 -7.87 0.23
CA LEU A 360 -3.60 -7.14 1.35
C LEU A 360 -2.77 -5.90 1.64
N LEU A 361 -3.42 -4.75 1.56
CA LEU A 361 -2.89 -3.47 1.97
C LEU A 361 -3.59 -3.07 3.27
N PRO A 362 -2.93 -3.26 4.42
CA PRO A 362 -3.54 -3.06 5.73
C PRO A 362 -3.76 -1.57 6.04
N PRO A 363 -4.46 -1.24 7.15
CA PRO A 363 -4.73 0.13 7.56
C PRO A 363 -3.46 0.98 7.69
N ILE A 364 -3.61 2.27 7.51
CA ILE A 364 -2.56 3.26 7.77
C ILE A 364 -2.29 3.29 9.27
N HIS A 365 -1.01 3.37 9.68
CA HIS A 365 -0.58 3.28 11.07
C HIS A 365 -1.39 4.21 11.98
N HIS A 366 -1.91 3.66 13.11
CA HIS A 366 -2.84 4.34 14.00
C HIS A 366 -2.31 5.67 14.56
N ARG A 367 -0.99 5.84 14.69
CA ARG A 367 -0.36 7.10 15.13
C ARG A 367 -0.74 8.30 14.25
N TYR A 368 -1.09 8.09 12.97
CA TYR A 368 -1.50 9.16 12.07
C TYR A 368 -2.96 9.54 12.24
N HIS A 369 -3.77 8.69 12.89
CA HIS A 369 -5.15 8.98 13.26
C HIS A 369 -5.26 9.97 14.43
N GLN A 370 -4.14 10.32 15.08
CA GLN A 370 -4.14 11.33 16.15
C GLN A 370 -4.71 12.68 15.71
N VAL A 371 -4.71 12.98 14.41
CA VAL A 371 -5.31 14.21 13.87
C VAL A 371 -6.80 14.31 14.19
N ASP A 372 -7.52 13.19 14.25
CA ASP A 372 -8.96 13.16 14.54
C ASP A 372 -9.28 13.40 16.03
N HIS A 373 -8.27 13.32 16.90
CA HIS A 373 -8.38 13.60 18.33
C HIS A 373 -7.92 15.02 18.71
N LEU A 374 -7.48 15.82 17.72
CA LEU A 374 -7.09 17.21 17.98
C LEU A 374 -8.36 18.07 18.10
N LEU A 375 -8.57 18.62 19.31
CA LEU A 375 -9.68 19.51 19.60
C LEU A 375 -9.49 20.89 18.94
N ASP A 376 -10.58 21.59 18.67
CA ASP A 376 -10.58 22.96 18.14
C ASP A 376 -9.80 23.92 19.04
N HIS A 377 -10.00 23.80 20.34
CA HIS A 377 -9.27 24.52 21.35
C HIS A 377 -8.46 23.52 22.17
N PRO A 378 -7.10 23.63 22.18
CA PRO A 378 -6.28 22.72 22.97
C PRO A 378 -6.61 22.88 24.45
N THR A 379 -6.87 21.76 25.11
CA THR A 379 -6.98 21.77 26.57
C THR A 379 -5.63 22.08 27.18
N TRP A 380 -5.61 22.71 28.36
CA TRP A 380 -4.36 23.00 29.06
C TRP A 380 -3.48 21.74 29.27
N ARG A 381 -4.10 20.57 29.45
CA ARG A 381 -3.40 19.28 29.57
C ARG A 381 -2.71 18.88 28.27
N GLN A 382 -3.34 19.09 27.12
CA GLN A 382 -2.72 18.83 25.81
C GLN A 382 -1.55 19.78 25.54
N LEU A 383 -1.70 21.06 25.88
CA LEU A 383 -0.61 22.02 25.78
C LEU A 383 0.55 21.64 26.71
N LEU A 384 0.27 21.26 27.96
CA LEU A 384 1.30 20.85 28.91
C LEU A 384 2.02 19.58 28.45
N ALA A 385 1.30 18.60 27.89
CA ALA A 385 1.90 17.40 27.30
C ALA A 385 2.78 17.75 26.08
N LEU A 386 2.37 18.71 25.25
CA LEU A 386 3.15 19.18 24.12
C LEU A 386 4.43 19.88 24.57
N VAL A 387 4.34 20.76 25.58
CA VAL A 387 5.46 21.46 26.22
C VAL A 387 6.44 20.45 26.82
N ALA A 388 5.96 19.50 27.61
CA ALA A 388 6.81 18.48 28.24
C ALA A 388 7.49 17.58 27.19
N SER A 389 6.75 17.13 26.19
CA SER A 389 7.31 16.29 25.12
C SER A 389 8.30 17.06 24.22
N SER A 390 8.13 18.38 24.05
CA SER A 390 9.07 19.23 23.30
C SER A 390 10.40 19.36 24.05
N ALA A 391 10.39 19.50 25.39
CA ALA A 391 11.61 19.56 26.19
C ALA A 391 12.43 18.27 26.05
N GLY A 392 11.78 17.10 26.11
CA GLY A 392 12.43 15.80 25.89
C GLY A 392 13.03 15.60 24.49
N ALA A 393 12.58 16.35 23.49
CA ALA A 393 13.08 16.25 22.12
C ALA A 393 14.33 17.13 21.87
N VAL A 394 14.61 18.12 22.72
CA VAL A 394 15.73 19.06 22.54
C VAL A 394 17.11 18.37 22.46
N PRO A 395 17.50 17.43 23.36
CA PRO A 395 18.80 16.80 23.27
C PRO A 395 19.01 16.06 21.95
N ARG A 396 17.99 15.29 21.50
CA ARG A 396 18.02 14.60 20.21
C ARG A 396 18.10 15.60 19.05
N GLY A 397 17.35 16.69 19.10
CA GLY A 397 17.38 17.75 18.10
C GLY A 397 18.76 18.38 17.97
N LEU A 398 19.39 18.76 19.07
CA LEU A 398 20.72 19.37 19.09
C LEU A 398 21.83 18.43 18.58
N ILE A 399 21.72 17.12 18.83
CA ILE A 399 22.69 16.13 18.35
C ILE A 399 22.48 15.82 16.86
N VAL A 400 21.23 15.56 16.43
CA VAL A 400 20.94 15.08 15.07
C VAL A 400 20.94 16.23 14.05
N SER A 401 20.51 17.45 14.44
CA SER A 401 20.38 18.56 13.49
C SER A 401 21.68 18.95 12.79
N PRO A 402 22.85 19.04 13.44
CA PRO A 402 24.11 19.37 12.76
C PRO A 402 24.46 18.37 11.65
N PHE A 403 24.29 17.06 11.92
CA PHE A 403 24.56 16.02 10.93
C PHE A 403 23.60 16.11 9.73
N LYS A 404 22.31 16.28 9.99
CA LYS A 404 21.30 16.43 8.94
C LYS A 404 21.46 17.74 8.17
N THR A 405 21.83 18.84 8.80
CA THR A 405 22.13 20.10 8.12
C THR A 405 23.39 19.98 7.27
N PHE A 406 24.43 19.32 7.75
CA PHE A 406 25.61 19.02 6.97
C PHE A 406 25.30 18.13 5.76
N GLU A 407 24.48 17.09 5.95
CA GLU A 407 23.98 16.24 4.86
C GLU A 407 23.25 17.06 3.79
N LEU A 408 22.41 18.03 4.19
CA LEU A 408 21.74 18.96 3.26
C LEU A 408 22.72 19.87 2.52
N LEU A 409 23.72 20.41 3.20
CA LEU A 409 24.74 21.29 2.58
C LEU A 409 25.62 20.53 1.57
N VAL A 410 25.98 19.29 1.90
CA VAL A 410 26.78 18.43 1.03
C VAL A 410 25.89 17.69 0.02
N GLY A 411 24.58 17.67 0.23
CA GLY A 411 23.60 16.97 -0.58
C GLY A 411 23.70 17.32 -2.06
N GLY A 412 23.90 18.57 -2.41
CA GLY A 412 24.08 18.98 -3.80
C GLY A 412 25.31 18.34 -4.49
N LEU A 413 26.36 18.02 -3.75
CA LEU A 413 27.54 17.31 -4.26
C LEU A 413 27.27 15.79 -4.35
N THR A 414 26.62 15.23 -3.34
CA THR A 414 26.25 13.81 -3.32
C THR A 414 25.20 13.52 -4.39
N ASP A 415 24.23 14.40 -4.62
CA ASP A 415 23.22 14.27 -5.67
C ASP A 415 23.84 14.28 -7.06
N ARG A 416 24.83 15.15 -7.30
CA ARG A 416 25.59 15.13 -8.55
C ARG A 416 26.36 13.84 -8.75
N ARG A 417 26.95 13.28 -7.69
CA ARG A 417 27.66 11.98 -7.75
C ARG A 417 26.68 10.84 -7.98
N LYS A 418 25.55 10.79 -7.24
CA LYS A 418 24.48 9.81 -7.44
C LYS A 418 23.96 9.84 -8.87
N LYS A 419 23.65 11.03 -9.40
CA LYS A 419 23.19 11.19 -10.77
C LYS A 419 24.20 10.70 -11.80
N LYS A 420 25.48 10.98 -11.59
CA LYS A 420 26.56 10.51 -12.47
C LYS A 420 26.70 8.97 -12.44
N GLU A 421 26.58 8.38 -11.26
CA GLU A 421 26.59 6.92 -11.09
C GLU A 421 25.36 6.27 -11.71
N GLN A 422 24.17 6.84 -11.53
CA GLN A 422 22.95 6.37 -12.19
C GLN A 422 23.10 6.38 -13.72
N LEU A 423 23.56 7.48 -14.31
CA LEU A 423 23.80 7.56 -15.76
C LEU A 423 24.84 6.53 -16.24
N ARG A 424 25.87 6.25 -15.43
CA ARG A 424 26.84 5.19 -15.71
C ARG A 424 26.19 3.81 -15.69
N LEU A 425 25.36 3.52 -14.67
CA LEU A 425 24.63 2.24 -14.58
C LEU A 425 23.64 2.09 -15.74
N ILE A 426 22.96 3.18 -16.14
CA ILE A 426 22.09 3.20 -17.31
C ILE A 426 22.86 2.87 -18.58
N ALA A 427 24.03 3.49 -18.78
CA ALA A 427 24.88 3.24 -19.95
C ALA A 427 25.40 1.79 -19.99
N LEU A 428 25.61 1.16 -18.84
CA LEU A 428 26.00 -0.24 -18.71
C LEU A 428 24.81 -1.21 -18.79
N GLY A 429 23.56 -0.70 -18.85
CA GLY A 429 22.35 -1.53 -18.79
C GLY A 429 22.15 -2.26 -17.45
N ALA A 430 22.72 -1.74 -16.36
CA ALA A 430 22.64 -2.31 -15.01
C ALA A 430 21.71 -1.51 -14.07
N PHE A 431 21.09 -0.45 -14.56
CA PHE A 431 20.18 0.36 -13.76
C PHE A 431 18.79 -0.28 -13.64
N ASN A 432 18.26 -0.31 -12.43
CA ASN A 432 16.91 -0.77 -12.18
C ASN A 432 15.92 0.41 -12.23
N HIS A 433 15.07 0.43 -13.26
CA HIS A 433 14.09 1.49 -13.50
C HIS A 433 12.79 1.32 -12.68
N GLY A 434 12.66 0.25 -11.90
CA GLY A 434 11.47 -0.07 -11.14
C GLY A 434 11.25 0.85 -9.95
N ALA A 435 9.99 0.99 -9.56
CA ALA A 435 9.60 1.67 -8.33
C ALA A 435 10.14 0.91 -7.11
N GLU A 436 10.71 1.63 -6.14
CA GLU A 436 11.26 1.05 -4.91
C GLU A 436 10.32 1.19 -3.71
N LEU A 437 9.47 2.20 -3.73
CA LEU A 437 8.65 2.57 -2.58
C LEU A 437 7.21 2.86 -3.00
N SER A 438 6.27 2.25 -2.31
CA SER A 438 4.90 2.73 -2.23
C SER A 438 4.70 3.50 -0.93
N ILE A 439 4.36 4.79 -1.03
CA ILE A 439 4.13 5.64 0.16
C ILE A 439 3.00 5.07 1.02
N ARG A 440 1.96 4.51 0.37
CA ARG A 440 0.83 3.91 1.05
C ARG A 440 1.23 2.67 1.85
N GLU A 441 2.08 1.81 1.28
CA GLU A 441 2.61 0.62 1.97
C GLU A 441 3.56 0.99 3.11
N ALA A 442 4.44 1.96 2.88
CA ALA A 442 5.38 2.43 3.89
C ALA A 442 4.69 3.06 5.11
N ALA A 443 3.50 3.62 4.93
CA ALA A 443 2.68 4.18 6.00
C ALA A 443 1.71 3.16 6.63
N ALA A 444 1.65 1.94 6.13
CA ALA A 444 0.73 0.91 6.62
C ALA A 444 1.20 0.28 7.93
N GLU A 445 0.25 -0.18 8.72
CA GLU A 445 0.50 -0.98 9.90
C GLU A 445 0.11 -2.44 9.62
N PRO A 446 0.96 -3.44 9.93
CA PRO A 446 0.65 -4.85 9.63
C PRO A 446 -0.50 -5.42 10.48
N ARG A 447 -1.08 -4.62 11.37
CA ARG A 447 -2.17 -5.01 12.26
C ARG A 447 -3.46 -4.29 11.91
N PHE A 448 -4.59 -4.98 11.99
CA PHE A 448 -5.90 -4.34 11.89
C PHE A 448 -6.20 -3.55 13.17
N HIS A 449 -6.79 -2.38 13.02
CA HIS A 449 -7.18 -1.56 14.16
C HIS A 449 -8.50 -2.01 14.77
N ARG A 450 -9.34 -2.67 13.99
CA ARG A 450 -10.68 -3.11 14.39
C ARG A 450 -10.93 -4.54 13.92
N TYR A 451 -11.64 -5.30 14.74
CA TYR A 451 -12.03 -6.68 14.42
C TYR A 451 -12.78 -6.77 13.08
N PHE A 452 -13.71 -5.85 12.83
CA PHE A 452 -14.48 -5.87 11.58
C PHE A 452 -13.65 -5.58 10.33
N GLN A 453 -12.55 -4.83 10.43
CA GLN A 453 -11.62 -4.68 9.29
C GLN A 453 -11.02 -6.03 8.87
N GLN A 454 -10.71 -6.88 9.84
CA GLN A 454 -10.21 -8.22 9.57
C GLN A 454 -11.30 -9.10 8.94
N VAL A 455 -12.52 -9.09 9.49
CA VAL A 455 -13.64 -9.85 8.95
C VAL A 455 -13.98 -9.42 7.52
N ASP A 456 -14.05 -8.10 7.28
CA ASP A 456 -14.34 -7.55 5.96
C ASP A 456 -13.24 -7.88 4.94
N SER A 457 -11.97 -7.86 5.35
CA SER A 457 -10.87 -8.25 4.46
C SER A 457 -11.01 -9.70 3.99
N GLN A 458 -11.39 -10.60 4.90
CA GLN A 458 -11.63 -12.01 4.60
C GLN A 458 -12.85 -12.20 3.69
N MET A 459 -13.92 -11.46 3.97
CA MET A 459 -15.14 -11.48 3.17
C MET A 459 -14.86 -11.01 1.73
N TYR A 460 -14.18 -9.88 1.55
CA TYR A 460 -13.83 -9.37 0.23
C TYR A 460 -12.95 -10.35 -0.55
N THR A 461 -11.95 -10.92 0.09
CA THR A 461 -11.10 -11.97 -0.50
C THR A 461 -11.95 -13.11 -1.06
N LYS A 462 -12.78 -13.71 -0.22
CA LYS A 462 -13.60 -14.87 -0.61
C LYS A 462 -14.59 -14.55 -1.73
N ILE A 463 -15.22 -13.38 -1.67
CA ILE A 463 -16.21 -12.99 -2.69
C ILE A 463 -15.53 -12.82 -4.05
N VAL A 464 -14.37 -12.14 -4.09
CA VAL A 464 -13.65 -11.88 -5.34
C VAL A 464 -13.06 -13.16 -5.92
N GLU A 465 -12.37 -13.96 -5.10
CA GLU A 465 -11.79 -15.24 -5.53
C GLU A 465 -12.86 -16.19 -6.05
N ARG A 466 -13.95 -16.33 -5.29
CA ARG A 466 -15.07 -17.18 -5.71
C ARG A 466 -15.61 -16.73 -7.06
N ARG A 467 -15.90 -15.44 -7.23
CA ARG A 467 -16.48 -14.93 -8.48
C ARG A 467 -15.54 -15.11 -9.67
N ALA A 468 -14.23 -14.93 -9.47
CA ALA A 468 -13.24 -15.15 -10.52
C ALA A 468 -13.18 -16.61 -10.96
N LEU A 469 -13.19 -17.54 -9.99
CA LEU A 469 -13.13 -18.98 -10.27
C LEU A 469 -14.45 -19.52 -10.82
N ASP A 470 -15.59 -19.03 -10.34
CA ASP A 470 -16.91 -19.39 -10.90
C ASP A 470 -16.99 -18.95 -12.38
N ALA A 471 -16.59 -17.71 -12.69
CA ALA A 471 -16.57 -17.21 -14.07
C ALA A 471 -15.61 -17.99 -14.98
N LEU A 472 -14.45 -18.40 -14.48
CA LEU A 472 -13.53 -19.28 -15.19
C LEU A 472 -14.18 -20.64 -15.48
N THR A 473 -14.85 -21.22 -14.48
CA THR A 473 -15.51 -22.53 -14.62
C THR A 473 -16.66 -22.47 -15.62
N ASP A 474 -17.50 -21.45 -15.52
CA ASP A 474 -18.64 -21.23 -16.43
C ASP A 474 -18.14 -21.05 -17.86
N PHE A 475 -17.10 -20.21 -18.06
CA PHE A 475 -16.52 -19.99 -19.39
C PHE A 475 -15.97 -21.27 -20.02
N LEU A 476 -15.23 -22.09 -19.24
CA LEU A 476 -14.67 -23.35 -19.76
C LEU A 476 -15.77 -24.38 -20.03
N ALA A 477 -16.79 -24.46 -19.18
CA ALA A 477 -17.96 -25.32 -19.43
C ALA A 477 -18.72 -24.91 -20.69
N ASP A 478 -18.93 -23.62 -20.94
CA ASP A 478 -19.53 -23.09 -22.16
C ASP A 478 -18.71 -23.44 -23.44
N ARG A 479 -17.40 -23.65 -23.26
CA ARG A 479 -16.48 -24.12 -24.31
C ARG A 479 -16.37 -25.64 -24.40
N GLN A 480 -17.23 -26.37 -23.69
CA GLN A 480 -17.28 -27.84 -23.68
C GLN A 480 -15.99 -28.50 -23.13
N VAL A 481 -15.22 -27.81 -22.29
CA VAL A 481 -14.06 -28.35 -21.61
C VAL A 481 -14.51 -29.09 -20.35
N ASP A 482 -13.91 -30.26 -20.08
CA ASP A 482 -14.12 -30.97 -18.80
C ASP A 482 -13.64 -30.12 -17.60
N VAL A 483 -14.59 -29.66 -16.80
CA VAL A 483 -14.33 -28.82 -15.61
C VAL A 483 -14.43 -29.58 -14.30
N SER A 484 -14.49 -30.91 -14.32
CA SER A 484 -14.63 -31.76 -13.13
C SER A 484 -13.48 -31.54 -12.14
N GLU A 485 -12.24 -31.58 -12.62
CA GLU A 485 -11.02 -31.31 -11.83
C GLU A 485 -10.99 -29.88 -11.29
N LEU A 486 -11.45 -28.90 -12.06
CA LEU A 486 -11.51 -27.50 -11.65
C LEU A 486 -12.49 -27.30 -10.48
N ARG A 487 -13.67 -27.91 -10.55
CA ARG A 487 -14.67 -27.87 -9.46
C ARG A 487 -14.16 -28.48 -8.17
N GLU A 488 -13.41 -29.58 -8.24
CA GLU A 488 -12.75 -30.16 -7.08
C GLU A 488 -11.72 -29.23 -6.48
N ARG A 489 -10.84 -28.62 -7.29
CA ARG A 489 -9.83 -27.67 -6.86
C ARG A 489 -10.42 -26.38 -6.30
N GLN A 490 -11.53 -25.87 -6.87
CA GLN A 490 -12.27 -24.74 -6.32
C GLN A 490 -12.67 -24.99 -4.86
N SER A 491 -13.17 -26.20 -4.54
CA SER A 491 -13.58 -26.56 -3.19
C SER A 491 -12.40 -26.48 -2.20
N VAL A 492 -11.20 -26.87 -2.64
CA VAL A 492 -9.97 -26.78 -1.83
C VAL A 492 -9.55 -25.33 -1.61
N ILE A 493 -9.60 -24.48 -2.64
CA ILE A 493 -9.27 -23.05 -2.54
C ILE A 493 -10.25 -22.34 -1.59
N TYR A 494 -11.55 -22.60 -1.74
CA TYR A 494 -12.58 -21.99 -0.87
C TYR A 494 -12.48 -22.43 0.60
N ASN A 495 -12.08 -23.68 0.86
CA ASN A 495 -11.94 -24.22 2.20
C ASN A 495 -10.54 -23.98 2.79
N GLY A 496 -9.53 -23.84 1.93
CA GLY A 496 -8.13 -23.66 2.31
C GLY A 496 -7.73 -22.22 2.59
N GLY A 497 -8.66 -21.25 2.53
CA GLY A 497 -8.41 -19.86 2.89
C GLY A 497 -7.86 -19.79 4.31
N VAL A 498 -6.54 -19.63 4.43
CA VAL A 498 -5.81 -19.62 5.69
C VAL A 498 -6.19 -18.40 6.49
N PHE A 499 -7.06 -18.60 7.45
CA PHE A 499 -7.38 -17.59 8.43
C PHE A 499 -6.39 -17.69 9.59
N ALA A 500 -5.33 -16.92 9.55
CA ALA A 500 -4.56 -16.63 10.73
C ALA A 500 -5.40 -15.75 11.66
N SER A 501 -6.23 -16.38 12.47
CA SER A 501 -6.92 -15.76 13.60
C SER A 501 -5.90 -15.60 14.73
N GLY A 502 -5.58 -14.35 15.08
CA GLY A 502 -4.72 -14.03 16.23
C GLY A 502 -3.33 -13.53 15.87
N ASN A 503 -2.62 -13.00 16.85
CA ASN A 503 -1.27 -12.37 16.83
C ASN A 503 -0.13 -13.26 16.26
N ALA A 504 -0.41 -14.20 15.40
CA ALA A 504 0.60 -15.05 14.77
C ALA A 504 1.24 -14.27 13.61
N ASN A 505 2.55 -14.10 13.66
CA ASN A 505 3.35 -13.82 12.48
C ASN A 505 3.14 -14.96 11.49
N VAL A 506 2.34 -14.74 10.47
CA VAL A 506 2.05 -15.74 9.46
C VAL A 506 3.23 -15.79 8.51
N SER A 507 4.15 -16.70 8.74
CA SER A 507 5.13 -17.11 7.74
C SER A 507 4.47 -18.16 6.84
N PHE A 508 4.09 -17.75 5.63
CA PHE A 508 3.55 -18.66 4.63
C PHE A 508 4.68 -19.49 4.01
N VAL A 509 4.64 -20.77 4.20
CA VAL A 509 5.42 -21.72 3.40
C VAL A 509 4.52 -22.20 2.27
N ASN A 510 5.04 -22.17 1.05
CA ASN A 510 4.37 -22.46 -0.22
C ASN A 510 3.72 -23.85 -0.31
N SER A 511 2.66 -24.10 0.47
CA SER A 511 1.83 -25.28 0.25
C SER A 511 0.48 -25.13 0.97
N PRO A 512 -0.66 -25.26 0.29
CA PRO A 512 -1.98 -25.11 0.92
C PRO A 512 -2.27 -26.17 1.99
N VAL A 513 -1.52 -27.28 2.01
CA VAL A 513 -1.64 -28.36 3.04
C VAL A 513 -0.85 -28.04 4.32
N ALA A 514 0.09 -27.10 4.29
CA ALA A 514 0.99 -26.84 5.42
C ALA A 514 0.45 -25.84 6.44
N ALA A 515 -0.67 -25.16 6.16
CA ALA A 515 -1.17 -24.08 7.01
C ALA A 515 -1.70 -24.53 8.39
N GLY A 516 -2.16 -25.79 8.52
CA GLY A 516 -2.50 -26.38 9.81
C GLY A 516 -1.32 -27.08 10.51
N ALA A 517 -0.36 -27.61 9.75
CA ALA A 517 0.77 -28.40 10.24
C ALA A 517 2.08 -27.58 10.35
N GLY A 518 2.26 -26.53 9.54
CA GLY A 518 3.49 -25.74 9.48
C GLY A 518 3.76 -24.93 10.75
N SER A 519 2.73 -24.49 11.46
CA SER A 519 2.89 -23.81 12.75
C SER A 519 3.47 -24.73 13.85
N ARG A 520 3.29 -26.04 13.72
CA ARG A 520 3.92 -27.03 14.61
C ARG A 520 5.35 -27.38 14.17
N LEU A 521 5.61 -27.44 12.87
CA LEU A 521 6.94 -27.79 12.34
C LEU A 521 7.97 -26.68 12.55
N VAL A 522 7.60 -25.41 12.41
CA VAL A 522 8.50 -24.28 12.70
C VAL A 522 8.87 -24.25 14.19
N ARG A 523 7.93 -24.52 15.10
CA ARG A 523 8.23 -24.63 16.53
C ARG A 523 9.11 -25.84 16.88
N LEU A 524 9.01 -26.93 16.14
CA LEU A 524 9.88 -28.09 16.31
C LEU A 524 11.28 -27.86 15.75
N ALA A 525 11.41 -27.13 14.64
CA ALA A 525 12.71 -26.74 14.08
C ALA A 525 13.46 -25.73 14.98
N GLU A 526 12.77 -24.77 15.58
CA GLU A 526 13.37 -23.85 16.56
C GLU A 526 13.77 -24.57 17.86
N ARG A 527 12.99 -25.55 18.33
CA ARG A 527 13.38 -26.38 19.47
C ARG A 527 14.56 -27.30 19.17
N ALA A 528 14.66 -27.84 17.96
CA ALA A 528 15.78 -28.68 17.54
C ALA A 528 17.08 -27.87 17.35
N SER A 529 17.00 -26.63 16.87
CA SER A 529 18.16 -25.73 16.73
C SER A 529 18.61 -25.15 18.08
N GLY A 530 17.70 -24.94 19.03
CA GLY A 530 18.00 -24.48 20.39
C GLY A 530 18.65 -25.57 21.27
N SER A 531 18.33 -26.86 21.04
CA SER A 531 18.90 -27.97 21.75
C SER A 531 20.35 -28.27 21.35
N ARG A 532 20.71 -28.12 20.07
CA ARG A 532 22.08 -28.30 19.59
C ARG A 532 23.08 -27.24 20.06
N ARG A 533 22.60 -26.10 20.60
CA ARG A 533 23.47 -25.03 21.12
C ARG A 533 23.80 -25.20 22.61
N LYS A 534 23.20 -26.15 23.30
CA LYS A 534 23.48 -26.45 24.73
C LYS A 534 24.40 -27.64 24.98
N GLU A 535 24.70 -28.47 23.97
CA GLU A 535 25.61 -29.61 24.10
C GLU A 535 27.04 -29.33 23.61
N GLY A 536 27.37 -28.09 23.25
CA GLY A 536 28.69 -27.67 22.78
C GLY A 536 29.37 -26.66 23.71
N ARG A 537 29.22 -26.81 25.05
CA ARG A 537 30.06 -26.10 26.03
C ARG A 537 30.43 -27.02 27.18
#